data_220b386dcb18bee0fc030b8ef06b11a6
#
_entry.id   220b386dcb18bee0fc030b8ef06b11a6
#
_cell.length_a   1.000
_cell.length_b   1.000
_cell.length_c   1.000
_cell.angle_alpha   90.00
_cell.angle_beta   90.00
_cell.angle_gamma   90.00
#
_symmetry.space_group_name_H-M   'P 1'
#
loop_
_entity.id
_entity.type
_entity.pdbx_description
1 polymer ?
#
loop_
_entity_poly.entity_id
_entity_poly.type
_entity_poly.pdbx_seq_one_letter_code
_entity_poly.pdbx_strand_id
1 'polypeptide(L)'
;MRERLIESRLTPNAISLTGFVLNLAAAALIVDRLFFVGGLAFIIGSIMDTLDGRYSRMSGKGSPFGAFLDSTLDRVEEGIVLTAVAAYFASRHNQVAVAAVVVAVLASLMVSYTRARAEALGVACKVGLATRPVRVVILAIGLVFARGASIGHFELLAPAVYVLAALSAFTVVQRILYVRKQLNAAVAP
;
A
#
# COMPACT_ATOMS: atom_id res chain seq x y z
N MET A 1 -26.60 7.00 -12.10
CA MET A 1 -25.32 6.33 -11.96
C MET A 1 -25.23 5.47 -10.68
N ARG A 2 -25.68 5.98 -9.51
CA ARG A 2 -25.70 5.26 -8.22
C ARG A 2 -26.57 4.00 -8.26
N GLU A 3 -27.79 4.05 -8.83
CA GLU A 3 -28.73 2.94 -8.92
C GLU A 3 -28.21 1.80 -9.79
N ARG A 4 -27.59 2.08 -10.94
CA ARG A 4 -26.99 1.08 -11.82
C ARG A 4 -25.82 0.32 -11.16
N LEU A 5 -25.08 0.97 -10.26
CA LEU A 5 -24.01 0.32 -9.48
C LEU A 5 -24.57 -0.61 -8.40
N ILE A 6 -25.70 -0.24 -7.79
CA ILE A 6 -26.37 -1.06 -6.75
C ILE A 6 -27.02 -2.28 -7.38
N GLU A 7 -27.56 -2.19 -8.58
CA GLU A 7 -28.17 -3.28 -9.36
C GLU A 7 -27.13 -4.21 -10.01
N SER A 8 -25.85 -3.80 -10.05
CA SER A 8 -24.81 -4.64 -10.62
C SER A 8 -24.60 -5.91 -9.80
N ARG A 9 -24.35 -7.04 -10.47
CA ARG A 9 -23.99 -8.32 -9.83
C ARG A 9 -22.59 -8.33 -9.22
N LEU A 10 -21.88 -7.19 -9.30
CA LEU A 10 -20.54 -7.03 -8.73
C LEU A 10 -20.62 -7.09 -7.20
N THR A 11 -19.75 -7.88 -6.61
CA THR A 11 -19.56 -7.94 -5.17
C THR A 11 -18.31 -7.14 -4.79
N PRO A 12 -18.25 -6.52 -3.60
CA PRO A 12 -17.03 -5.86 -3.13
C PRO A 12 -15.80 -6.77 -3.23
N ASN A 13 -15.94 -8.03 -2.83
CA ASN A 13 -14.84 -9.00 -2.88
C ASN A 13 -14.36 -9.28 -4.32
N ALA A 14 -15.23 -9.21 -5.34
CA ALA A 14 -14.81 -9.36 -6.73
C ALA A 14 -13.95 -8.17 -7.19
N ILE A 15 -14.25 -6.97 -6.71
CA ILE A 15 -13.47 -5.76 -7.02
C ILE A 15 -12.11 -5.85 -6.35
N SER A 16 -12.03 -6.21 -5.05
CA SER A 16 -10.77 -6.43 -4.32
C SER A 16 -9.90 -7.48 -5.02
N LEU A 17 -10.50 -8.62 -5.44
CA LEU A 17 -9.76 -9.67 -6.14
C LEU A 17 -9.25 -9.20 -7.50
N THR A 18 -9.99 -8.35 -8.20
CA THR A 18 -9.54 -7.76 -9.47
C THR A 18 -8.35 -6.83 -9.23
N GLY A 19 -8.39 -5.99 -8.20
CA GLY A 19 -7.25 -5.16 -7.76
C GLY A 19 -6.02 -6.00 -7.45
N PHE A 20 -6.20 -7.08 -6.70
CA PHE A 20 -5.14 -8.03 -6.38
C PHE A 20 -4.49 -8.64 -7.63
N VAL A 21 -5.28 -9.13 -8.58
CA VAL A 21 -4.77 -9.71 -9.84
C VAL A 21 -4.00 -8.66 -10.66
N LEU A 22 -4.48 -7.41 -10.70
CA LEU A 22 -3.77 -6.31 -11.38
C LEU A 22 -2.43 -5.99 -10.70
N ASN A 23 -2.37 -6.01 -9.37
CA ASN A 23 -1.12 -5.80 -8.64
C ASN A 23 -0.13 -6.97 -8.80
N LEU A 24 -0.63 -8.19 -8.93
CA LEU A 24 0.19 -9.35 -9.29
C LEU A 24 0.76 -9.21 -10.70
N ALA A 25 -0.06 -8.79 -11.67
CA ALA A 25 0.39 -8.49 -13.03
C ALA A 25 1.41 -7.34 -13.05
N ALA A 26 1.18 -6.28 -12.25
CA ALA A 26 2.14 -5.19 -12.08
C ALA A 26 3.50 -5.70 -11.61
N ALA A 27 3.53 -6.57 -10.60
CA ALA A 27 4.77 -7.15 -10.10
C ALA A 27 5.51 -7.98 -11.17
N ALA A 28 4.79 -8.78 -11.95
CA ALA A 28 5.37 -9.52 -13.08
C ALA A 28 6.00 -8.57 -14.11
N LEU A 29 5.28 -7.52 -14.51
CA LEU A 29 5.77 -6.50 -15.43
C LEU A 29 7.01 -5.77 -14.91
N ILE A 30 7.09 -5.52 -13.59
CA ILE A 30 8.25 -4.89 -12.95
C ILE A 30 9.46 -5.83 -12.99
N VAL A 31 9.28 -7.13 -12.76
CA VAL A 31 10.35 -8.13 -12.89
C VAL A 31 10.89 -8.15 -14.32
N ASP A 32 10.02 -8.04 -15.32
CA ASP A 32 10.38 -7.93 -16.74
C ASP A 32 10.90 -6.53 -17.14
N ARG A 33 11.09 -5.63 -16.16
CA ARG A 33 11.59 -4.25 -16.34
C ARG A 33 10.68 -3.34 -17.16
N LEU A 34 9.42 -3.69 -17.33
CA LEU A 34 8.38 -2.89 -17.95
C LEU A 34 7.77 -1.91 -16.93
N PHE A 35 8.61 -1.05 -16.35
CA PHE A 35 8.26 -0.22 -15.19
C PHE A 35 7.07 0.70 -15.42
N PHE A 36 7.00 1.34 -16.60
CA PHE A 36 5.90 2.25 -16.90
C PHE A 36 4.55 1.53 -16.92
N VAL A 37 4.48 0.42 -17.65
CA VAL A 37 3.24 -0.38 -17.75
C VAL A 37 2.92 -1.04 -16.41
N GLY A 38 3.93 -1.56 -15.70
CA GLY A 38 3.80 -2.08 -14.34
C GLY A 38 3.32 -1.02 -13.34
N GLY A 39 3.85 0.21 -13.45
CA GLY A 39 3.40 1.35 -12.65
C GLY A 39 1.96 1.74 -12.91
N LEU A 40 1.52 1.74 -14.18
CA LEU A 40 0.11 1.97 -14.52
C LEU A 40 -0.81 0.85 -14.00
N ALA A 41 -0.40 -0.41 -14.14
CA ALA A 41 -1.16 -1.54 -13.61
C ALA A 41 -1.29 -1.46 -12.09
N PHE A 42 -0.20 -1.08 -11.38
CA PHE A 42 -0.19 -0.85 -9.94
C PHE A 42 -1.14 0.29 -9.53
N ILE A 43 -1.15 1.42 -10.26
CA ILE A 43 -2.07 2.54 -10.01
C ILE A 43 -3.52 2.08 -10.17
N ILE A 44 -3.84 1.40 -11.27
CA ILE A 44 -5.20 0.92 -11.56
C ILE A 44 -5.64 -0.08 -10.48
N GLY A 45 -4.80 -1.05 -10.12
CA GLY A 45 -5.08 -2.00 -9.04
C GLY A 45 -5.37 -1.30 -7.73
N SER A 46 -4.54 -0.34 -7.31
CA SER A 46 -4.72 0.42 -6.07
C SER A 46 -5.96 1.32 -6.07
N ILE A 47 -6.40 1.80 -7.25
CA ILE A 47 -7.67 2.52 -7.39
C ILE A 47 -8.85 1.56 -7.19
N MET A 48 -8.78 0.36 -7.76
CA MET A 48 -9.82 -0.66 -7.58
C MET A 48 -10.05 -0.99 -6.11
N ASP A 49 -8.96 -1.17 -5.33
CA ASP A 49 -9.03 -1.41 -3.89
C ASP A 49 -9.68 -0.22 -3.13
N THR A 50 -9.42 1.00 -3.56
CA THR A 50 -10.07 2.17 -2.97
C THR A 50 -11.57 2.22 -3.30
N LEU A 51 -11.94 1.73 -4.49
CA LEU A 51 -13.32 1.73 -4.95
C LEU A 51 -14.16 0.65 -4.27
N ASP A 52 -13.62 -0.54 -3.99
CA ASP A 52 -14.37 -1.61 -3.33
C ASP A 52 -14.81 -1.24 -1.92
N GLY A 53 -13.93 -0.63 -1.12
CA GLY A 53 -14.27 -0.11 0.21
C GLY A 53 -15.34 0.99 0.16
N ARG A 54 -15.35 1.85 -0.87
CA ARG A 54 -16.41 2.83 -1.08
C ARG A 54 -17.70 2.17 -1.55
N TYR A 55 -17.62 1.24 -2.47
CA TYR A 55 -18.75 0.48 -2.99
C TYR A 55 -19.43 -0.34 -1.88
N SER A 56 -18.65 -1.02 -1.05
CA SER A 56 -19.12 -1.78 0.11
C SER A 56 -19.98 -0.91 1.05
N ARG A 57 -19.49 0.29 1.41
CA ARG A 57 -20.22 1.24 2.26
C ARG A 57 -21.49 1.80 1.62
N MET A 58 -21.45 2.05 0.29
CA MET A 58 -22.60 2.64 -0.43
C MET A 58 -23.69 1.64 -0.77
N SER A 59 -23.33 0.39 -1.06
CA SER A 59 -24.25 -0.66 -1.49
C SER A 59 -24.89 -1.43 -0.31
N GLY A 60 -24.33 -1.28 0.90
CA GLY A 60 -24.74 -2.11 2.05
C GLY A 60 -24.35 -3.59 1.92
N LYS A 61 -23.57 -3.96 0.88
CA LYS A 61 -23.13 -5.35 0.61
C LYS A 61 -21.83 -5.73 1.34
N GLY A 62 -21.34 -4.84 2.22
CA GLY A 62 -20.14 -5.10 3.01
C GLY A 62 -20.35 -6.20 4.05
N SER A 63 -19.34 -7.04 4.26
CA SER A 63 -19.31 -8.03 5.33
C SER A 63 -18.05 -7.85 6.18
N PRO A 64 -18.07 -8.30 7.46
CA PRO A 64 -16.86 -8.28 8.30
C PRO A 64 -15.70 -9.06 7.67
N PHE A 65 -15.99 -10.20 7.04
CA PHE A 65 -14.97 -10.97 6.31
C PHE A 65 -14.45 -10.21 5.10
N GLY A 66 -15.31 -9.50 4.35
CA GLY A 66 -14.89 -8.68 3.21
C GLY A 66 -13.92 -7.56 3.65
N ALA A 67 -14.22 -6.88 4.76
CA ALA A 67 -13.32 -5.85 5.31
C ALA A 67 -11.98 -6.42 5.80
N PHE A 68 -11.98 -7.63 6.37
CA PHE A 68 -10.77 -8.35 6.75
C PHE A 68 -9.96 -8.73 5.50
N LEU A 69 -10.61 -9.32 4.50
CA LEU A 69 -9.98 -9.77 3.26
C LEU A 69 -9.35 -8.60 2.51
N ASP A 70 -10.10 -7.52 2.26
CA ASP A 70 -9.64 -6.28 1.66
C ASP A 70 -8.38 -5.76 2.37
N SER A 71 -8.46 -5.58 3.68
CA SER A 71 -7.32 -5.10 4.46
C SER A 71 -6.10 -6.05 4.42
N THR A 72 -6.29 -7.35 4.22
CA THR A 72 -5.22 -8.33 4.12
C THR A 72 -4.59 -8.29 2.73
N LEU A 73 -5.41 -8.29 1.67
CA LEU A 73 -4.96 -8.20 0.28
C LEU A 73 -4.13 -6.94 0.05
N ASP A 74 -4.56 -5.80 0.58
CA ASP A 74 -3.82 -4.54 0.56
C ASP A 74 -2.34 -4.67 0.94
N ARG A 75 -2.07 -5.45 1.97
CA ARG A 75 -0.70 -5.63 2.49
C ARG A 75 0.09 -6.63 1.67
N VAL A 76 -0.58 -7.66 1.19
CA VAL A 76 0.03 -8.67 0.31
C VAL A 76 0.42 -8.02 -1.02
N GLU A 77 -0.45 -7.21 -1.61
CA GLU A 77 -0.20 -6.49 -2.86
C GLU A 77 1.00 -5.54 -2.76
N GLU A 78 1.03 -4.70 -1.74
CA GLU A 78 2.16 -3.80 -1.48
C GLU A 78 3.46 -4.61 -1.31
N GLY A 79 3.40 -5.72 -0.57
CA GLY A 79 4.54 -6.60 -0.37
C GLY A 79 5.03 -7.26 -1.66
N ILE A 80 4.13 -7.75 -2.50
CA ILE A 80 4.46 -8.38 -3.79
C ILE A 80 5.12 -7.38 -4.74
N VAL A 81 4.57 -6.17 -4.88
CA VAL A 81 5.13 -5.13 -5.75
C VAL A 81 6.51 -4.69 -5.25
N LEU A 82 6.67 -4.47 -3.94
CA LEU A 82 7.97 -4.16 -3.36
C LEU A 82 8.98 -5.31 -3.52
N THR A 83 8.53 -6.56 -3.46
CA THR A 83 9.40 -7.73 -3.72
C THR A 83 9.91 -7.74 -5.17
N ALA A 84 9.06 -7.40 -6.14
CA ALA A 84 9.48 -7.26 -7.54
C ALA A 84 10.52 -6.14 -7.71
N VAL A 85 10.34 -5.02 -7.01
CA VAL A 85 11.32 -3.91 -6.98
C VAL A 85 12.63 -4.35 -6.33
N ALA A 86 12.58 -5.15 -5.24
CA ALA A 86 13.79 -5.71 -4.63
C ALA A 86 14.56 -6.63 -5.60
N ALA A 87 13.85 -7.50 -6.34
CA ALA A 87 14.44 -8.38 -7.35
C ALA A 87 15.15 -7.56 -8.45
N TYR A 88 14.54 -6.47 -8.90
CA TYR A 88 15.19 -5.54 -9.84
C TYR A 88 16.48 -4.95 -9.27
N PHE A 89 16.47 -4.39 -8.06
CA PHE A 89 17.68 -3.80 -7.47
C PHE A 89 18.75 -4.87 -7.18
N ALA A 90 18.37 -6.07 -6.81
CA ALA A 90 19.30 -7.21 -6.65
C ALA A 90 19.98 -7.55 -7.98
N SER A 91 19.23 -7.59 -9.10
CA SER A 91 19.80 -7.81 -10.44
C SER A 91 20.74 -6.70 -10.90
N ARG A 92 20.66 -5.52 -10.28
CA ARG A 92 21.53 -4.37 -10.51
C ARG A 92 22.68 -4.26 -9.50
N HIS A 93 22.84 -5.25 -8.62
CA HIS A 93 23.81 -5.25 -7.52
C HIS A 93 23.71 -4.03 -6.58
N ASN A 94 22.53 -3.39 -6.50
CA ASN A 94 22.30 -2.24 -5.63
C ASN A 94 21.82 -2.72 -4.25
N GLN A 95 22.75 -3.17 -3.41
CA GLN A 95 22.46 -3.72 -2.09
C GLN A 95 21.78 -2.71 -1.16
N VAL A 96 22.13 -1.42 -1.26
CA VAL A 96 21.55 -0.35 -0.45
C VAL A 96 20.05 -0.19 -0.77
N ALA A 97 19.69 -0.19 -2.05
CA ALA A 97 18.30 -0.11 -2.46
C ALA A 97 17.52 -1.38 -2.05
N VAL A 98 18.12 -2.57 -2.14
CA VAL A 98 17.51 -3.82 -1.64
C VAL A 98 17.23 -3.72 -0.15
N ALA A 99 18.20 -3.29 0.66
CA ALA A 99 18.02 -3.09 2.09
C ALA A 99 16.90 -2.08 2.39
N ALA A 100 16.83 -0.98 1.64
CA ALA A 100 15.78 0.01 1.78
C ALA A 100 14.39 -0.58 1.44
N VAL A 101 14.27 -1.44 0.42
CA VAL A 101 13.01 -2.14 0.13
C VAL A 101 12.59 -3.03 1.30
N VAL A 102 13.52 -3.78 1.90
CA VAL A 102 13.22 -4.62 3.07
C VAL A 102 12.70 -3.77 4.24
N VAL A 103 13.35 -2.64 4.51
CA VAL A 103 12.88 -1.68 5.53
C VAL A 103 11.51 -1.11 5.16
N ALA A 104 11.27 -0.77 3.89
CA ALA A 104 9.98 -0.26 3.42
C ALA A 104 8.86 -1.28 3.64
N VAL A 105 9.07 -2.55 3.28
CA VAL A 105 8.10 -3.64 3.51
C VAL A 105 7.80 -3.78 5.01
N LEU A 106 8.85 -3.92 5.84
CA LEU A 106 8.68 -4.06 7.28
C LEU A 106 7.94 -2.88 7.88
N ALA A 107 8.37 -1.66 7.57
CA ALA A 107 7.76 -0.45 8.10
C ALA A 107 6.31 -0.26 7.63
N SER A 108 5.99 -0.56 6.36
CA SER A 108 4.62 -0.51 5.83
C SER A 108 3.68 -1.48 6.55
N LEU A 109 4.15 -2.71 6.81
CA LEU A 109 3.40 -3.68 7.61
C LEU A 109 3.22 -3.19 9.05
N MET A 110 4.28 -2.64 9.66
CA MET A 110 4.23 -2.11 11.02
C MET A 110 3.34 -0.87 11.15
N VAL A 111 3.28 0.00 10.13
CA VAL A 111 2.29 1.10 10.07
C VAL A 111 0.87 0.54 10.18
N SER A 112 0.54 -0.50 9.43
CA SER A 112 -0.77 -1.14 9.47
C SER A 112 -1.03 -1.86 10.79
N TYR A 113 -0.05 -2.63 11.26
CA TYR A 113 -0.13 -3.40 12.52
C TYR A 113 -0.32 -2.49 13.74
N THR A 114 0.47 -1.41 13.86
CA THR A 114 0.38 -0.49 15.00
C THR A 114 -0.98 0.18 15.09
N ARG A 115 -1.61 0.49 13.94
CA ARG A 115 -2.97 0.99 13.92
C ARG A 115 -3.98 -0.06 14.38
N ALA A 116 -3.95 -1.25 13.80
CA ALA A 116 -4.87 -2.32 14.16
C ALA A 116 -4.73 -2.72 15.64
N ARG A 117 -3.50 -2.74 16.15
CA ARG A 117 -3.23 -3.04 17.56
C ARG A 117 -3.72 -1.94 18.50
N ALA A 118 -3.56 -0.67 18.13
CA ALA A 118 -4.10 0.45 18.91
C ALA A 118 -5.63 0.41 18.96
N GLU A 119 -6.28 0.19 17.82
CA GLU A 119 -7.75 0.07 17.74
C GLU A 119 -8.27 -1.12 18.58
N ALA A 120 -7.55 -2.25 18.61
CA ALA A 120 -7.86 -3.39 19.49
C ALA A 120 -7.70 -3.08 20.97
N LEU A 121 -6.92 -2.06 21.34
CA LEU A 121 -6.79 -1.54 22.70
C LEU A 121 -7.76 -0.39 23.00
N GLY A 122 -8.71 -0.10 22.11
CA GLY A 122 -9.69 0.98 22.27
C GLY A 122 -9.15 2.37 21.91
N VAL A 123 -7.93 2.48 21.37
CA VAL A 123 -7.32 3.76 20.99
C VAL A 123 -7.49 4.01 19.49
N ALA A 124 -8.24 5.06 19.13
CA ALA A 124 -8.36 5.50 17.73
C ALA A 124 -7.03 6.08 17.22
N CYS A 125 -6.33 5.35 16.35
CA CYS A 125 -5.01 5.73 15.84
C CYS A 125 -5.08 6.17 14.36
N LYS A 126 -5.44 7.44 14.12
CA LYS A 126 -5.53 8.04 12.78
C LYS A 126 -4.29 8.84 12.38
N VAL A 127 -3.30 8.95 13.27
CA VAL A 127 -2.06 9.69 13.04
C VAL A 127 -1.12 8.94 12.09
N GLY A 128 -0.26 9.68 11.41
CA GLY A 128 0.80 9.14 10.56
C GLY A 128 0.80 9.76 9.17
N LEU A 129 2.01 10.02 8.64
CA LEU A 129 2.23 10.60 7.31
C LEU A 129 2.16 9.53 6.22
N ALA A 130 2.81 8.37 6.43
CA ALA A 130 2.85 7.28 5.47
C ALA A 130 1.58 6.41 5.54
N THR A 131 0.42 7.01 5.28
CA THR A 131 -0.82 6.25 5.08
C THR A 131 -0.74 5.48 3.76
N ARG A 132 -1.59 4.43 3.57
CA ARG A 132 -1.57 3.61 2.35
C ARG A 132 -1.63 4.44 1.06
N PRO A 133 -2.56 5.42 0.90
CA PRO A 133 -2.58 6.24 -0.30
C PRO A 133 -1.27 6.98 -0.56
N VAL A 134 -0.62 7.50 0.48
CA VAL A 134 0.66 8.21 0.34
C VAL A 134 1.75 7.26 -0.15
N ARG A 135 1.84 6.05 0.42
CA ARG A 135 2.81 5.04 0.01
C ARG A 135 2.60 4.57 -1.43
N VAL A 136 1.33 4.35 -1.81
CA VAL A 136 0.96 4.01 -3.20
C VAL A 136 1.41 5.11 -4.16
N VAL A 137 1.16 6.38 -3.85
CA VAL A 137 1.56 7.51 -4.71
C VAL A 137 3.08 7.60 -4.85
N ILE A 138 3.82 7.47 -3.74
CA ILE A 138 5.30 7.50 -3.78
C ILE A 138 5.86 6.37 -4.65
N LEU A 139 5.36 5.14 -4.46
CA LEU A 139 5.83 3.98 -5.23
C LEU A 139 5.42 4.09 -6.70
N ALA A 140 4.20 4.55 -6.99
CA ALA A 140 3.72 4.76 -8.35
C ALA A 140 4.58 5.78 -9.11
N ILE A 141 4.91 6.92 -8.48
CA ILE A 141 5.84 7.91 -9.05
C ILE A 141 7.20 7.25 -9.33
N GLY A 142 7.74 6.50 -8.37
CA GLY A 142 9.01 5.78 -8.55
C GLY A 142 8.99 4.82 -9.74
N LEU A 143 7.91 4.08 -9.93
CA LEU A 143 7.75 3.12 -11.03
C LEU A 143 7.57 3.82 -12.37
N VAL A 144 6.68 4.81 -12.46
CA VAL A 144 6.40 5.54 -13.72
C VAL A 144 7.63 6.29 -14.22
N PHE A 145 8.47 6.82 -13.33
CA PHE A 145 9.71 7.52 -13.66
C PHE A 145 10.96 6.68 -13.37
N ALA A 146 10.86 5.35 -13.39
CA ALA A 146 11.99 4.46 -13.32
C ALA A 146 12.83 4.51 -14.62
N ARG A 147 14.11 4.20 -14.52
CA ARG A 147 15.00 4.09 -15.67
C ARG A 147 14.46 3.06 -16.67
N GLY A 148 14.29 3.48 -17.93
CA GLY A 148 13.69 2.65 -18.98
C GLY A 148 12.18 2.81 -19.14
N ALA A 149 11.53 3.68 -18.38
CA ALA A 149 10.10 4.01 -18.54
C ALA A 149 9.82 4.91 -19.74
N SER A 150 10.82 5.25 -20.55
CA SER A 150 10.73 6.12 -21.75
C SER A 150 10.26 7.56 -21.50
N ILE A 151 10.17 7.99 -20.24
CA ILE A 151 9.74 9.34 -19.85
C ILE A 151 10.92 10.10 -19.25
N GLY A 152 11.71 10.76 -20.11
CA GLY A 152 12.83 11.59 -19.70
C GLY A 152 14.05 10.84 -19.14
N HIS A 153 15.03 11.61 -18.62
CA HIS A 153 16.26 11.06 -18.05
C HIS A 153 16.20 10.83 -16.53
N PHE A 154 15.01 10.86 -15.94
CA PHE A 154 14.83 10.73 -14.50
C PHE A 154 14.83 9.25 -14.07
N GLU A 155 15.50 8.98 -12.97
CA GLU A 155 15.50 7.67 -12.30
C GLU A 155 15.03 7.86 -10.86
N LEU A 156 13.71 7.78 -10.65
CA LEU A 156 13.09 8.06 -9.35
C LEU A 156 12.77 6.81 -8.54
N LEU A 157 13.01 5.59 -9.04
CA LEU A 157 12.64 4.37 -8.33
C LEU A 157 13.40 4.21 -7.00
N ALA A 158 14.74 4.38 -7.03
CA ALA A 158 15.54 4.28 -5.81
C ALA A 158 15.22 5.41 -4.80
N PRO A 159 15.19 6.71 -5.19
CA PRO A 159 14.73 7.77 -4.30
C PRO A 159 13.35 7.53 -3.70
N ALA A 160 12.38 7.06 -4.50
CA ALA A 160 11.03 6.76 -4.03
C ALA A 160 11.04 5.69 -2.94
N VAL A 161 11.83 4.62 -3.12
CA VAL A 161 11.97 3.56 -2.11
C VAL A 161 12.61 4.10 -0.83
N TYR A 162 13.64 4.94 -0.91
CA TYR A 162 14.28 5.54 0.27
C TYR A 162 13.31 6.42 1.04
N VAL A 163 12.56 7.26 0.33
CA VAL A 163 11.52 8.11 0.94
C VAL A 163 10.42 7.25 1.57
N LEU A 164 9.98 6.19 0.88
CA LEU A 164 8.98 5.27 1.38
C LEU A 164 9.43 4.60 2.68
N ALA A 165 10.67 4.09 2.72
CA ALA A 165 11.24 3.44 3.90
C ALA A 165 11.34 4.42 5.08
N ALA A 166 11.88 5.61 4.86
CA ALA A 166 12.06 6.63 5.90
C ALA A 166 10.72 7.13 6.46
N LEU A 167 9.77 7.50 5.58
CA LEU A 167 8.44 7.98 5.99
C LEU A 167 7.63 6.91 6.71
N SER A 168 7.71 5.67 6.27
CA SER A 168 6.99 4.55 6.93
C SER A 168 7.59 4.27 8.31
N ALA A 169 8.92 4.20 8.44
CA ALA A 169 9.59 4.04 9.72
C ALA A 169 9.26 5.19 10.68
N PHE A 170 9.34 6.43 10.21
CA PHE A 170 8.93 7.60 11.00
C PHE A 170 7.48 7.49 11.48
N THR A 171 6.56 7.06 10.60
CA THR A 171 5.14 6.91 10.94
C THR A 171 4.92 5.84 12.02
N VAL A 172 5.70 4.74 12.01
CA VAL A 172 5.64 3.73 13.07
C VAL A 172 5.99 4.35 14.42
N VAL A 173 7.11 5.08 14.48
CA VAL A 173 7.53 5.77 15.72
C VAL A 173 6.47 6.76 16.18
N GLN A 174 5.93 7.57 15.27
CA GLN A 174 4.88 8.54 15.55
C GLN A 174 3.64 7.86 16.16
N ARG A 175 3.21 6.70 15.62
CA ARG A 175 2.08 5.94 16.16
C ARG A 175 2.35 5.36 17.53
N ILE A 176 3.54 4.80 17.75
CA ILE A 176 3.94 4.26 19.07
C ILE A 176 3.88 5.37 20.13
N LEU A 177 4.46 6.54 19.85
CA LEU A 177 4.47 7.65 20.79
C LEU A 177 3.05 8.20 21.04
N TYR A 178 2.23 8.28 19.99
CA TYR A 178 0.84 8.70 20.12
C TYR A 178 0.03 7.75 21.01
N VAL A 179 0.09 6.44 20.73
CA VAL A 179 -0.65 5.42 21.49
C VAL A 179 -0.20 5.41 22.95
N ARG A 180 1.13 5.49 23.20
CA ARG A 180 1.67 5.62 24.57
C ARG A 180 1.04 6.80 25.33
N LYS A 181 0.95 7.97 24.67
CA LYS A 181 0.35 9.17 25.29
C LYS A 181 -1.13 8.94 25.61
N GLN A 182 -1.89 8.33 24.71
CA GLN A 182 -3.33 8.08 24.92
C GLN A 182 -3.58 7.08 26.07
N LEU A 183 -2.83 5.98 26.10
CA LEU A 183 -2.98 4.97 27.14
C LEU A 183 -2.59 5.50 28.52
N ASN A 184 -1.52 6.28 28.61
CA ASN A 184 -1.11 6.89 29.90
C ASN A 184 -2.13 7.93 30.38
N ALA A 185 -2.76 8.68 29.48
CA ALA A 185 -3.81 9.63 29.84
C ALA A 185 -5.10 8.95 30.33
N ALA A 186 -5.38 7.73 29.85
CA ALA A 186 -6.54 6.95 30.31
C ALA A 186 -6.34 6.28 31.68
N VAL A 187 -5.10 6.20 32.18
CA VAL A 187 -4.76 5.60 33.48
C VAL A 187 -4.54 6.68 34.56
N ALA A 188 -4.40 7.94 34.16
CA ALA A 188 -4.29 9.04 35.12
C ALA A 188 -5.63 9.23 35.85
N PRO A 189 -5.64 9.27 37.21
CA PRO A 189 -6.84 9.41 38.06
C PRO A 189 -7.56 10.73 37.84
#